data_7c4b37c0bee9c533e67b98f9cee4a487
#
_entry.id   7c4b37c0bee9c533e67b98f9cee4a487
#
_cell.length_a   1.000
_cell.length_b   1.000
_cell.length_c   1.000
_cell.angle_alpha   90.00
_cell.angle_beta   90.00
_cell.angle_gamma   90.00
#
_symmetry.space_group_name_H-M   'P 1'
#
loop_
_entity.id
_entity.type
_entity.pdbx_description
1 polymer ?
#
loop_
_entity_poly.entity_id
_entity_poly.type
_entity_poly.pdbx_seq_one_letter_code
_entity_poly.pdbx_strand_id
1 'polypeptide(L)'
;MAQPNAEPVEDYDYESLPPNFSLLQNMAAGAFAGIAEHCAMYPIDAIKTRMQIVNPTSSTVGTGVIQATYRMASTEGFLSLWRGMSSVIVGAGPAHAVYFATYEAVKHIMGGNQAGVHHPLAAATSGACATIASDALMNPFDVIKQRMQIQNSAKMYRSMLDCAKYVYRQEGLAAFYVSYPTTLSMTVPFTALQFLAYESISTSMNPAKKYDPVTHCFAGAVAGGFAAALTTPMDVIKTMLQTRGSAADAELRTVNGFMAGCRLLYQREGARGFFKGVRPRVLTTMPSTAICWSAYEASKAYFIHRNDKSS
;
A
#
# COMPACT_ATOMS: atom_id res chain seq x y z
N MET A 1 -39.16 41.77 2.64
CA MET A 1 -38.50 40.76 1.83
C MET A 1 -37.60 39.96 2.76
N ALA A 2 -38.06 38.78 3.17
CA ALA A 2 -37.30 37.89 4.05
C ALA A 2 -36.29 37.13 3.19
N GLN A 3 -35.02 37.14 3.60
CA GLN A 3 -33.99 36.29 3.01
C GLN A 3 -34.29 34.82 3.34
N PRO A 4 -34.21 33.89 2.39
CA PRO A 4 -34.34 32.48 2.72
C PRO A 4 -33.16 32.07 3.59
N ASN A 5 -33.45 31.42 4.72
CA ASN A 5 -32.51 30.78 5.61
C ASN A 5 -31.64 29.82 4.77
N ALA A 6 -30.40 30.17 4.61
CA ALA A 6 -29.37 29.19 4.17
C ALA A 6 -29.26 28.19 5.31
N GLU A 7 -29.74 26.98 5.11
CA GLU A 7 -29.41 25.84 5.98
C GLU A 7 -27.89 25.80 6.14
N PRO A 8 -27.37 25.61 7.35
CA PRO A 8 -25.95 25.45 7.55
C PRO A 8 -25.52 24.22 6.73
N VAL A 9 -24.59 24.40 5.82
CA VAL A 9 -23.89 23.30 5.15
C VAL A 9 -23.23 22.54 6.28
N GLU A 10 -23.82 21.44 6.72
CA GLU A 10 -23.17 20.51 7.61
C GLU A 10 -21.89 20.08 6.89
N ASP A 11 -20.77 20.49 7.45
CA ASP A 11 -19.44 20.06 7.02
C ASP A 11 -19.36 18.55 7.38
N TYR A 12 -19.86 17.73 6.47
CA TYR A 12 -19.82 16.26 6.63
C TYR A 12 -18.37 15.85 6.64
N ASP A 13 -17.82 15.71 7.83
CA ASP A 13 -16.52 15.10 8.07
C ASP A 13 -16.63 13.61 7.71
N TYR A 14 -16.15 13.27 6.51
CA TYR A 14 -16.19 11.91 5.96
C TYR A 14 -15.38 10.91 6.78
N GLU A 15 -14.51 11.40 7.65
CA GLU A 15 -13.72 10.60 8.59
C GLU A 15 -14.47 10.38 9.90
N SER A 16 -15.54 11.14 10.17
CA SER A 16 -16.35 10.96 11.36
C SER A 16 -17.24 9.72 11.26
N LEU A 17 -17.23 8.92 12.30
CA LEU A 17 -18.11 7.76 12.43
C LEU A 17 -19.56 8.23 12.59
N PRO A 18 -20.54 7.63 11.87
CA PRO A 18 -21.94 7.85 12.14
C PRO A 18 -22.25 7.57 13.61
N PRO A 19 -23.19 8.29 14.24
CA PRO A 19 -23.46 8.19 15.67
C PRO A 19 -23.82 6.77 16.18
N ASN A 20 -24.30 5.91 15.30
CA ASN A 20 -24.65 4.50 15.61
C ASN A 20 -23.60 3.48 15.13
N PHE A 21 -22.37 3.91 14.85
CA PHE A 21 -21.35 3.07 14.28
C PHE A 21 -20.21 2.83 15.30
N SER A 22 -19.98 1.60 15.71
CA SER A 22 -18.94 1.30 16.70
C SER A 22 -17.55 1.30 16.07
N LEU A 23 -16.52 1.64 16.86
CA LEU A 23 -15.13 1.57 16.45
C LEU A 23 -14.75 0.19 15.89
N LEU A 24 -15.23 -0.89 16.52
CA LEU A 24 -15.02 -2.27 16.09
C LEU A 24 -15.62 -2.55 14.70
N GLN A 25 -16.81 -2.03 14.42
CA GLN A 25 -17.45 -2.16 13.10
C GLN A 25 -16.66 -1.41 12.01
N ASN A 26 -16.15 -0.23 12.33
CA ASN A 26 -15.29 0.53 11.44
C ASN A 26 -13.97 -0.22 11.13
N MET A 27 -13.34 -0.75 12.16
CA MET A 27 -12.12 -1.57 11.99
C MET A 27 -12.40 -2.83 11.14
N ALA A 28 -13.54 -3.50 11.34
CA ALA A 28 -13.94 -4.66 10.55
C ALA A 28 -14.21 -4.27 9.08
N ALA A 29 -14.90 -3.15 8.83
CA ALA A 29 -15.13 -2.63 7.48
C ALA A 29 -13.82 -2.29 6.76
N GLY A 30 -12.90 -1.60 7.43
CA GLY A 30 -11.58 -1.28 6.92
C GLY A 30 -10.73 -2.53 6.64
N ALA A 31 -10.74 -3.51 7.53
CA ALA A 31 -10.04 -4.78 7.33
C ALA A 31 -10.59 -5.55 6.13
N PHE A 32 -11.91 -5.62 5.99
CA PHE A 32 -12.56 -6.25 4.83
C PHE A 32 -12.22 -5.53 3.53
N ALA A 33 -12.29 -4.20 3.52
CA ALA A 33 -11.92 -3.37 2.37
C ALA A 33 -10.47 -3.64 1.94
N GLY A 34 -9.53 -3.63 2.87
CA GLY A 34 -8.11 -3.91 2.61
C GLY A 34 -7.86 -5.32 2.08
N ILE A 35 -8.53 -6.34 2.64
CA ILE A 35 -8.42 -7.73 2.15
C ILE A 35 -8.98 -7.84 0.73
N ALA A 36 -10.15 -7.26 0.47
CA ALA A 36 -10.79 -7.28 -0.85
C ALA A 36 -9.92 -6.60 -1.91
N GLU A 37 -9.36 -5.43 -1.59
CA GLU A 37 -8.41 -4.69 -2.41
C GLU A 37 -7.18 -5.55 -2.74
N HIS A 38 -6.51 -6.06 -1.71
CA HIS A 38 -5.31 -6.87 -1.90
C HIS A 38 -5.59 -8.14 -2.71
N CYS A 39 -6.69 -8.84 -2.45
CA CYS A 39 -7.04 -10.05 -3.21
C CYS A 39 -7.28 -9.75 -4.69
N ALA A 40 -8.00 -8.69 -5.00
CA ALA A 40 -8.30 -8.30 -6.37
C ALA A 40 -7.06 -7.80 -7.12
N MET A 41 -6.21 -7.01 -6.47
CA MET A 41 -5.05 -6.38 -7.10
C MET A 41 -3.79 -7.23 -7.08
N TYR A 42 -3.77 -8.32 -6.31
CA TYR A 42 -2.60 -9.18 -6.11
C TYR A 42 -1.95 -9.70 -7.41
N PRO A 43 -2.72 -10.14 -8.43
CA PRO A 43 -2.13 -10.56 -9.71
C PRO A 43 -1.29 -9.47 -10.38
N ILE A 44 -1.76 -8.22 -10.35
CA ILE A 44 -1.05 -7.09 -10.95
C ILE A 44 0.18 -6.73 -10.10
N ASP A 45 0.07 -6.83 -8.79
CA ASP A 45 1.21 -6.66 -7.87
C ASP A 45 2.33 -7.68 -8.13
N ALA A 46 1.97 -8.94 -8.36
CA ALA A 46 2.94 -9.98 -8.69
C ALA A 46 3.69 -9.68 -10.00
N ILE A 47 2.99 -9.16 -10.99
CA ILE A 47 3.59 -8.74 -12.27
C ILE A 47 4.49 -7.52 -12.06
N LYS A 48 4.01 -6.50 -11.32
CA LYS A 48 4.79 -5.31 -10.95
C LYS A 48 6.12 -5.73 -10.32
N THR A 49 6.08 -6.59 -9.30
CA THR A 49 7.28 -7.08 -8.61
C THR A 49 8.27 -7.71 -9.59
N ARG A 50 7.78 -8.59 -10.47
CA ARG A 50 8.66 -9.24 -11.47
C ARG A 50 9.25 -8.26 -12.48
N MET A 51 8.53 -7.22 -12.85
CA MET A 51 9.03 -6.20 -13.76
C MET A 51 10.07 -5.27 -13.10
N GLN A 52 10.00 -5.10 -11.78
CA GLN A 52 10.92 -4.26 -11.01
C GLN A 52 12.23 -4.98 -10.61
N ILE A 53 12.25 -6.32 -10.67
CA ILE A 53 13.46 -7.08 -10.33
C ILE A 53 14.57 -6.82 -11.34
N VAL A 54 15.73 -6.51 -10.83
CA VAL A 54 16.97 -6.37 -11.61
C VAL A 54 17.53 -7.76 -11.88
N ASN A 55 17.10 -8.35 -12.98
CA ASN A 55 17.61 -9.66 -13.40
C ASN A 55 17.76 -9.72 -14.93
N PRO A 56 18.96 -9.92 -15.47
CA PRO A 56 19.19 -9.97 -16.91
C PRO A 56 18.51 -11.16 -17.62
N THR A 57 18.12 -12.21 -16.88
CA THR A 57 17.43 -13.39 -17.43
C THR A 57 15.90 -13.25 -17.43
N SER A 58 15.36 -12.18 -16.88
CA SER A 58 13.93 -11.94 -16.81
C SER A 58 13.38 -11.47 -18.16
N SER A 59 12.84 -12.41 -18.90
CA SER A 59 12.22 -12.17 -20.23
C SER A 59 10.94 -11.33 -20.20
N THR A 60 10.55 -10.80 -19.04
CA THR A 60 9.39 -9.91 -18.83
C THR A 60 9.73 -8.43 -18.96
N VAL A 61 11.02 -8.09 -19.05
CA VAL A 61 11.46 -6.70 -19.24
C VAL A 61 11.10 -6.23 -20.65
N GLY A 62 10.27 -5.18 -20.75
CA GLY A 62 9.86 -4.61 -22.03
C GLY A 62 8.54 -5.16 -22.60
N THR A 63 7.93 -6.19 -21.96
CA THR A 63 6.61 -6.68 -22.35
C THR A 63 5.49 -5.88 -21.66
N GLY A 64 4.33 -5.75 -22.29
CA GLY A 64 3.16 -5.13 -21.66
C GLY A 64 2.64 -5.98 -20.49
N VAL A 65 1.88 -5.34 -19.56
CA VAL A 65 1.32 -6.00 -18.37
C VAL A 65 0.49 -7.24 -18.74
N ILE A 66 -0.35 -7.14 -19.77
CA ILE A 66 -1.21 -8.24 -20.24
C ILE A 66 -0.38 -9.44 -20.74
N GLN A 67 0.67 -9.17 -21.52
CA GLN A 67 1.53 -10.22 -22.04
C GLN A 67 2.36 -10.89 -20.92
N ALA A 68 2.79 -10.11 -19.93
CA ALA A 68 3.48 -10.60 -18.74
C ALA A 68 2.56 -11.51 -17.92
N THR A 69 1.27 -11.12 -17.74
CA THR A 69 0.25 -11.93 -17.06
C THR A 69 0.02 -13.26 -17.77
N TYR A 70 -0.21 -13.22 -19.07
CA TYR A 70 -0.45 -14.43 -19.87
C TYR A 70 0.75 -15.38 -19.78
N ARG A 71 1.96 -14.85 -19.92
CA ARG A 71 3.18 -15.63 -19.83
C ARG A 71 3.36 -16.26 -18.45
N MET A 72 3.12 -15.51 -17.38
CA MET A 72 3.20 -16.02 -16.01
C MET A 72 2.17 -17.14 -15.78
N ALA A 73 0.95 -16.93 -16.18
CA ALA A 73 -0.12 -17.92 -16.06
C ALA A 73 0.15 -19.20 -16.88
N SER A 74 0.73 -19.06 -18.08
CA SER A 74 1.04 -20.22 -18.96
C SER A 74 2.28 -21.01 -18.52
N THR A 75 3.30 -20.36 -17.91
CA THR A 75 4.55 -21.02 -17.52
C THR A 75 4.55 -21.58 -16.11
N GLU A 76 3.90 -20.90 -15.18
CA GLU A 76 3.91 -21.26 -13.75
C GLU A 76 2.53 -21.64 -13.22
N GLY A 77 1.49 -21.51 -14.05
CA GLY A 77 0.10 -21.76 -13.69
C GLY A 77 -0.62 -20.53 -13.13
N PHE A 78 -1.93 -20.48 -13.29
CA PHE A 78 -2.77 -19.33 -12.93
C PHE A 78 -2.70 -19.00 -11.42
N LEU A 79 -2.67 -20.02 -10.55
CA LEU A 79 -2.58 -19.82 -9.10
C LEU A 79 -1.25 -19.22 -8.63
N SER A 80 -0.22 -19.22 -9.47
CA SER A 80 1.06 -18.58 -9.15
C SER A 80 0.93 -17.06 -8.98
N LEU A 81 -0.09 -16.45 -9.59
CA LEU A 81 -0.40 -15.03 -9.48
C LEU A 81 -0.75 -14.59 -8.05
N TRP A 82 -1.31 -15.50 -7.22
CA TRP A 82 -1.64 -15.23 -5.81
C TRP A 82 -0.61 -15.76 -4.82
N ARG A 83 0.53 -16.20 -5.32
CA ARG A 83 1.56 -16.77 -4.48
C ARG A 83 2.18 -15.71 -3.55
N GLY A 84 2.16 -15.97 -2.24
CA GLY A 84 2.59 -15.03 -1.21
C GLY A 84 1.48 -14.15 -0.62
N MET A 85 0.23 -14.26 -1.10
CA MET A 85 -0.89 -13.52 -0.54
C MET A 85 -1.13 -13.84 0.94
N SER A 86 -0.85 -15.09 1.35
CA SER A 86 -0.95 -15.50 2.75
C SER A 86 -0.09 -14.66 3.70
N SER A 87 1.07 -14.20 3.25
CA SER A 87 1.94 -13.33 4.08
C SER A 87 1.30 -11.97 4.33
N VAL A 88 0.62 -11.41 3.32
CA VAL A 88 -0.08 -10.13 3.46
C VAL A 88 -1.27 -10.25 4.41
N ILE A 89 -2.09 -11.29 4.25
CA ILE A 89 -3.25 -11.51 5.11
C ILE A 89 -2.84 -11.70 6.58
N VAL A 90 -1.81 -12.50 6.83
CA VAL A 90 -1.31 -12.76 8.20
C VAL A 90 -0.64 -11.52 8.79
N GLY A 91 0.07 -10.73 7.98
CA GLY A 91 0.76 -9.52 8.44
C GLY A 91 -0.19 -8.33 8.66
N ALA A 92 -1.23 -8.19 7.85
CA ALA A 92 -2.12 -7.03 7.87
C ALA A 92 -2.86 -6.87 9.21
N GLY A 93 -3.39 -7.94 9.78
CA GLY A 93 -4.13 -7.88 11.05
C GLY A 93 -3.31 -7.29 12.19
N PRO A 94 -2.16 -7.89 12.56
CA PRO A 94 -1.29 -7.36 13.59
C PRO A 94 -0.75 -5.95 13.27
N ALA A 95 -0.43 -5.65 12.02
CA ALA A 95 0.06 -4.33 11.62
C ALA A 95 -0.99 -3.23 11.84
N HIS A 96 -2.25 -3.48 11.48
CA HIS A 96 -3.35 -2.56 11.76
C HIS A 96 -3.60 -2.38 13.27
N ALA A 97 -3.54 -3.47 14.05
CA ALA A 97 -3.69 -3.38 15.49
C ALA A 97 -2.60 -2.49 16.12
N VAL A 98 -1.36 -2.66 15.70
CA VAL A 98 -0.22 -1.81 16.16
C VAL A 98 -0.39 -0.36 15.69
N TYR A 99 -0.87 -0.15 14.46
CA TYR A 99 -1.16 1.19 13.97
C TYR A 99 -2.11 1.95 14.89
N PHE A 100 -3.30 1.38 15.15
CA PHE A 100 -4.31 2.04 15.99
C PHE A 100 -3.87 2.19 17.43
N ALA A 101 -3.24 1.17 18.02
CA ALA A 101 -2.74 1.23 19.39
C ALA A 101 -1.67 2.34 19.55
N THR A 102 -0.75 2.44 18.60
CA THR A 102 0.29 3.48 18.61
C THR A 102 -0.31 4.86 18.38
N TYR A 103 -1.25 4.97 17.43
CA TYR A 103 -1.94 6.21 17.13
C TYR A 103 -2.64 6.77 18.37
N GLU A 104 -3.45 5.95 19.05
CA GLU A 104 -4.16 6.37 20.25
C GLU A 104 -3.21 6.70 21.41
N ALA A 105 -2.19 5.86 21.65
CA ALA A 105 -1.22 6.09 22.71
C ALA A 105 -0.49 7.43 22.52
N VAL A 106 0.03 7.70 21.32
CA VAL A 106 0.75 8.95 21.05
C VAL A 106 -0.19 10.15 21.09
N LYS A 107 -1.41 10.03 20.52
CA LYS A 107 -2.43 11.08 20.58
C LYS A 107 -2.80 11.44 22.01
N HIS A 108 -2.96 10.44 22.87
CA HIS A 108 -3.23 10.65 24.30
C HIS A 108 -2.07 11.37 25.01
N ILE A 109 -0.82 10.94 24.78
CA ILE A 109 0.39 11.57 25.36
C ILE A 109 0.53 13.03 24.90
N MET A 110 0.18 13.33 23.65
CA MET A 110 0.24 14.67 23.08
C MET A 110 -0.94 15.57 23.47
N GLY A 111 -1.86 15.09 24.31
CA GLY A 111 -3.04 15.85 24.76
C GLY A 111 -4.11 16.07 23.68
N GLY A 112 -4.04 15.33 22.58
CA GLY A 112 -4.95 15.46 21.42
C GLY A 112 -6.38 14.97 21.65
N ASN A 113 -6.69 14.45 22.85
CA ASN A 113 -8.03 13.97 23.23
C ASN A 113 -8.89 15.02 23.95
N GLN A 114 -8.44 16.28 24.05
CA GLN A 114 -9.24 17.34 24.66
C GLN A 114 -10.37 17.75 23.70
N ALA A 115 -11.60 17.56 24.14
CA ALA A 115 -12.79 17.92 23.36
C ALA A 115 -12.79 19.43 23.02
N GLY A 116 -13.02 19.74 21.76
CA GLY A 116 -13.20 21.11 21.27
C GLY A 116 -11.95 21.85 20.80
N VAL A 117 -10.76 21.21 20.79
CA VAL A 117 -9.54 21.82 20.27
C VAL A 117 -8.93 20.90 19.19
N HIS A 118 -8.83 21.41 17.98
CA HIS A 118 -8.10 20.72 16.91
C HIS A 118 -6.59 20.81 17.17
N HIS A 119 -5.95 19.67 17.39
CA HIS A 119 -4.49 19.56 17.55
C HIS A 119 -3.87 18.90 16.33
N PRO A 120 -3.66 19.61 15.21
CA PRO A 120 -3.16 19.01 13.95
C PRO A 120 -1.76 18.41 14.12
N LEU A 121 -0.93 19.00 15.00
CA LEU A 121 0.40 18.45 15.29
C LEU A 121 0.31 17.12 16.06
N ALA A 122 -0.64 16.99 17.00
CA ALA A 122 -0.84 15.72 17.71
C ALA A 122 -1.33 14.63 16.77
N ALA A 123 -2.25 14.94 15.87
CA ALA A 123 -2.74 13.99 14.86
C ALA A 123 -1.62 13.58 13.88
N ALA A 124 -0.85 14.56 13.37
CA ALA A 124 0.26 14.29 12.45
C ALA A 124 1.37 13.44 13.08
N THR A 125 1.78 13.76 14.31
CA THR A 125 2.81 12.98 15.03
C THR A 125 2.31 11.59 15.39
N SER A 126 1.05 11.46 15.82
CA SER A 126 0.42 10.17 16.10
C SER A 126 0.37 9.30 14.85
N GLY A 127 -0.05 9.85 13.71
CA GLY A 127 -0.08 9.15 12.43
C GLY A 127 1.31 8.73 11.97
N ALA A 128 2.32 9.60 12.09
CA ALA A 128 3.69 9.27 11.73
C ALA A 128 4.24 8.13 12.59
N CYS A 129 4.09 8.19 13.92
CA CYS A 129 4.52 7.13 14.83
C CYS A 129 3.79 5.81 14.58
N ALA A 130 2.47 5.87 14.34
CA ALA A 130 1.65 4.72 14.02
C ALA A 130 2.10 4.04 12.72
N THR A 131 2.37 4.82 11.67
CA THR A 131 2.89 4.31 10.39
C THR A 131 4.25 3.65 10.57
N ILE A 132 5.18 4.30 11.28
CA ILE A 132 6.51 3.74 11.56
C ILE A 132 6.39 2.39 12.27
N ALA A 133 5.56 2.30 13.31
CA ALA A 133 5.40 1.06 14.09
C ALA A 133 4.70 -0.05 13.27
N SER A 134 3.65 0.30 12.54
CA SER A 134 2.92 -0.62 11.66
C SER A 134 3.80 -1.15 10.52
N ASP A 135 4.54 -0.27 9.85
CA ASP A 135 5.45 -0.63 8.77
C ASP A 135 6.60 -1.52 9.27
N ALA A 136 7.10 -1.26 10.50
CA ALA A 136 8.11 -2.11 11.10
C ALA A 136 7.62 -3.54 11.29
N LEU A 137 6.36 -3.73 11.71
CA LEU A 137 5.76 -5.04 11.87
C LEU A 137 5.43 -5.70 10.51
N MET A 138 4.97 -4.91 9.53
CA MET A 138 4.60 -5.40 8.21
C MET A 138 5.80 -5.77 7.34
N ASN A 139 6.97 -5.11 7.54
CA ASN A 139 8.13 -5.26 6.67
C ASN A 139 8.65 -6.70 6.50
N PRO A 140 8.71 -7.57 7.53
CA PRO A 140 9.04 -8.99 7.34
C PRO A 140 8.08 -9.72 6.40
N PHE A 141 6.79 -9.45 6.51
CA PHE A 141 5.77 -10.04 5.65
C PHE A 141 5.86 -9.54 4.21
N ASP A 142 6.22 -8.27 4.01
CA ASP A 142 6.49 -7.69 2.70
C ASP A 142 7.70 -8.35 2.03
N VAL A 143 8.77 -8.58 2.77
CA VAL A 143 9.95 -9.30 2.23
C VAL A 143 9.57 -10.71 1.78
N ILE A 144 8.79 -11.44 2.58
CA ILE A 144 8.32 -12.77 2.23
C ILE A 144 7.40 -12.70 1.00
N LYS A 145 6.44 -11.76 0.96
CA LYS A 145 5.57 -11.49 -0.20
C LYS A 145 6.38 -11.33 -1.47
N GLN A 146 7.33 -10.39 -1.45
CA GLN A 146 8.14 -10.05 -2.62
C GLN A 146 8.96 -11.26 -3.12
N ARG A 147 9.56 -12.03 -2.21
CA ARG A 147 10.32 -13.22 -2.57
C ARG A 147 9.46 -14.35 -3.12
N MET A 148 8.25 -14.52 -2.61
CA MET A 148 7.31 -15.50 -3.13
C MET A 148 6.73 -15.10 -4.51
N GLN A 149 6.76 -13.83 -4.87
CA GLN A 149 6.32 -13.31 -6.17
C GLN A 149 7.40 -13.44 -7.27
N ILE A 150 8.64 -13.74 -6.93
CA ILE A 150 9.73 -13.92 -7.90
C ILE A 150 9.46 -15.12 -8.81
N GLN A 151 9.99 -15.07 -10.03
CA GLN A 151 9.90 -16.16 -11.00
C GLN A 151 10.52 -17.46 -10.44
N ASN A 152 9.85 -18.58 -10.67
CA ASN A 152 10.26 -19.90 -10.16
C ASN A 152 10.35 -20.01 -8.62
N SER A 153 9.78 -19.08 -7.87
CA SER A 153 9.77 -19.14 -6.39
C SER A 153 9.14 -20.45 -5.86
N ALA A 154 8.27 -21.10 -6.65
CA ALA A 154 7.70 -22.41 -6.32
C ALA A 154 8.73 -23.53 -6.17
N LYS A 155 9.85 -23.44 -6.87
CA LYS A 155 10.96 -24.39 -6.75
C LYS A 155 11.82 -24.12 -5.52
N MET A 156 11.83 -22.88 -5.02
CA MET A 156 12.64 -22.44 -3.89
C MET A 156 11.88 -22.53 -2.56
N TYR A 157 10.61 -22.17 -2.54
CA TYR A 157 9.81 -22.06 -1.32
C TYR A 157 8.47 -22.79 -1.47
N ARG A 158 8.16 -23.71 -0.57
CA ARG A 158 6.90 -24.44 -0.57
C ARG A 158 5.75 -23.63 0.04
N SER A 159 6.07 -22.84 1.07
CA SER A 159 5.10 -22.03 1.81
C SER A 159 5.71 -20.74 2.32
N MET A 160 4.87 -19.84 2.87
CA MET A 160 5.28 -18.62 3.56
C MET A 160 6.28 -18.89 4.69
N LEU A 161 5.99 -19.90 5.52
CA LEU A 161 6.87 -20.28 6.65
C LEU A 161 8.20 -20.86 6.19
N ASP A 162 8.19 -21.60 5.10
CA ASP A 162 9.41 -22.14 4.49
C ASP A 162 10.30 -21.01 3.95
N CYS A 163 9.69 -20.04 3.26
CA CYS A 163 10.37 -18.83 2.82
C CYS A 163 10.96 -18.04 4.00
N ALA A 164 10.19 -17.84 5.06
CA ALA A 164 10.65 -17.13 6.27
C ALA A 164 11.85 -17.85 6.91
N LYS A 165 11.77 -19.19 7.07
CA LYS A 165 12.88 -20.00 7.61
C LYS A 165 14.11 -19.95 6.73
N TYR A 166 13.95 -20.01 5.42
CA TYR A 166 15.04 -19.92 4.47
C TYR A 166 15.77 -18.58 4.57
N VAL A 167 15.01 -17.46 4.55
CA VAL A 167 15.57 -16.11 4.69
C VAL A 167 16.33 -15.96 6.02
N TYR A 168 15.71 -16.40 7.11
CA TYR A 168 16.34 -16.33 8.43
C TYR A 168 17.65 -17.11 8.51
N ARG A 169 17.69 -18.33 7.95
CA ARG A 169 18.87 -19.20 8.00
C ARG A 169 20.00 -18.74 7.09
N GLN A 170 19.66 -18.20 5.92
CA GLN A 170 20.66 -17.84 4.91
C GLN A 170 21.17 -16.40 5.04
N GLU A 171 20.32 -15.47 5.47
CA GLU A 171 20.61 -14.04 5.46
C GLU A 171 20.45 -13.37 6.85
N GLY A 172 19.87 -14.08 7.81
CA GLY A 172 19.64 -13.57 9.17
C GLY A 172 18.45 -12.61 9.28
N LEU A 173 18.22 -12.11 10.51
CA LEU A 173 17.12 -11.18 10.80
C LEU A 173 17.23 -9.85 10.06
N ALA A 174 18.44 -9.36 9.82
CA ALA A 174 18.67 -8.08 9.15
C ALA A 174 18.08 -8.03 7.74
N ALA A 175 17.96 -9.19 7.07
CA ALA A 175 17.36 -9.27 5.73
C ALA A 175 15.90 -8.83 5.68
N PHE A 176 15.15 -9.05 6.75
CA PHE A 176 13.75 -8.64 6.85
C PHE A 176 13.57 -7.12 6.98
N TYR A 177 14.61 -6.39 7.40
CA TYR A 177 14.54 -4.95 7.67
C TYR A 177 15.42 -4.10 6.74
N VAL A 178 16.11 -4.72 5.80
CA VAL A 178 17.04 -4.01 4.88
C VAL A 178 16.33 -2.97 4.01
N SER A 179 15.08 -3.19 3.67
CA SER A 179 14.25 -2.26 2.88
C SER A 179 13.47 -1.26 3.73
N TYR A 180 13.42 -1.45 5.04
CA TYR A 180 12.58 -0.64 5.93
C TYR A 180 12.88 0.87 5.87
N PRO A 181 14.14 1.33 5.92
CA PRO A 181 14.44 2.75 5.76
C PRO A 181 13.98 3.31 4.41
N THR A 182 14.11 2.50 3.35
CA THR A 182 13.64 2.88 2.01
C THR A 182 12.12 2.97 1.95
N THR A 183 11.41 2.06 2.64
CA THR A 183 9.95 2.08 2.74
C THR A 183 9.50 3.38 3.39
N LEU A 184 10.05 3.73 4.56
CA LEU A 184 9.71 4.98 5.26
C LEU A 184 9.99 6.22 4.42
N SER A 185 11.16 6.27 3.76
CA SER A 185 11.52 7.39 2.90
C SER A 185 10.59 7.55 1.69
N MET A 186 9.95 6.46 1.25
CA MET A 186 8.99 6.49 0.14
C MET A 186 7.59 6.88 0.62
N THR A 187 7.17 6.44 1.80
CA THR A 187 5.81 6.66 2.32
C THR A 187 5.50 8.14 2.46
N VAL A 188 6.43 8.93 3.01
CA VAL A 188 6.23 10.37 3.22
C VAL A 188 5.99 11.13 1.89
N PRO A 189 6.87 11.08 0.88
CA PRO A 189 6.63 11.80 -0.37
C PRO A 189 5.43 11.24 -1.14
N PHE A 190 5.17 9.93 -1.07
CA PHE A 190 4.00 9.33 -1.71
C PHE A 190 2.71 9.91 -1.14
N THR A 191 2.56 9.92 0.17
CA THR A 191 1.38 10.43 0.85
C THR A 191 1.20 11.93 0.61
N ALA A 192 2.27 12.72 0.70
CA ALA A 192 2.22 14.15 0.43
C ALA A 192 1.77 14.46 -1.01
N LEU A 193 2.34 13.79 -1.99
CA LEU A 193 1.96 13.95 -3.40
C LEU A 193 0.54 13.50 -3.68
N GLN A 194 0.11 12.41 -3.04
CA GLN A 194 -1.25 11.89 -3.17
C GLN A 194 -2.28 12.89 -2.62
N PHE A 195 -2.06 13.44 -1.44
CA PHE A 195 -2.95 14.44 -0.85
C PHE A 195 -3.00 15.73 -1.67
N LEU A 196 -1.86 16.27 -2.05
CA LEU A 196 -1.79 17.48 -2.88
C LEU A 196 -2.53 17.30 -4.22
N ALA A 197 -2.31 16.19 -4.89
CA ALA A 197 -2.99 15.90 -6.15
C ALA A 197 -4.48 15.67 -5.94
N TYR A 198 -4.86 14.94 -4.89
CA TYR A 198 -6.26 14.67 -4.56
C TYR A 198 -7.02 15.97 -4.29
N GLU A 199 -6.49 16.84 -3.44
CA GLU A 199 -7.11 18.12 -3.10
C GLU A 199 -7.27 19.02 -4.34
N SER A 200 -6.22 19.09 -5.17
CA SER A 200 -6.26 19.86 -6.41
C SER A 200 -7.31 19.36 -7.39
N ILE A 201 -7.40 18.04 -7.59
CA ILE A 201 -8.36 17.43 -8.52
C ILE A 201 -9.78 17.52 -7.96
N SER A 202 -9.97 17.17 -6.69
CA SER A 202 -11.27 17.20 -6.02
C SER A 202 -11.87 18.61 -6.03
N THR A 203 -11.08 19.63 -5.70
CA THR A 203 -11.53 21.05 -5.74
C THR A 203 -11.87 21.50 -7.16
N SER A 204 -11.11 21.05 -8.16
CA SER A 204 -11.38 21.38 -9.56
C SER A 204 -12.65 20.72 -10.11
N MET A 205 -12.93 19.46 -9.70
CA MET A 205 -14.08 18.70 -10.17
C MET A 205 -15.36 19.00 -9.39
N ASN A 206 -15.24 19.30 -8.10
CA ASN A 206 -16.38 19.57 -7.21
C ASN A 206 -16.16 20.86 -6.40
N PRO A 207 -16.25 22.05 -7.05
CA PRO A 207 -16.06 23.34 -6.36
C PRO A 207 -17.11 23.59 -5.27
N ALA A 208 -18.30 22.99 -5.41
CA ALA A 208 -19.42 23.16 -4.48
C ALA A 208 -19.31 22.26 -3.24
N LYS A 209 -18.25 21.42 -3.13
CA LYS A 209 -18.02 20.49 -2.02
C LYS A 209 -19.23 19.63 -1.66
N LYS A 210 -20.07 19.26 -2.65
CA LYS A 210 -21.18 18.35 -2.44
C LYS A 210 -20.67 16.92 -2.31
N TYR A 211 -21.39 16.10 -1.53
CA TYR A 211 -21.08 14.69 -1.43
C TYR A 211 -21.25 14.01 -2.79
N ASP A 212 -20.15 13.63 -3.40
CA ASP A 212 -20.11 12.87 -4.65
C ASP A 212 -19.03 11.79 -4.59
N PRO A 213 -19.41 10.55 -4.21
CA PRO A 213 -18.47 9.43 -4.10
C PRO A 213 -17.70 9.16 -5.39
N VAL A 214 -18.32 9.41 -6.55
CA VAL A 214 -17.68 9.17 -7.86
C VAL A 214 -16.54 10.13 -8.07
N THR A 215 -16.72 11.40 -7.78
CA THR A 215 -15.66 12.42 -7.84
C THR A 215 -14.51 12.07 -6.89
N HIS A 216 -14.81 11.64 -5.66
CA HIS A 216 -13.80 11.25 -4.68
C HIS A 216 -13.01 10.00 -5.11
N CYS A 217 -13.70 8.97 -5.63
CA CYS A 217 -13.04 7.79 -6.19
C CYS A 217 -12.12 8.13 -7.37
N PHE A 218 -12.61 8.96 -8.30
CA PHE A 218 -11.84 9.36 -9.47
C PHE A 218 -10.63 10.22 -9.09
N ALA A 219 -10.84 11.25 -8.25
CA ALA A 219 -9.77 12.12 -7.76
C ALA A 219 -8.70 11.31 -7.00
N GLY A 220 -9.13 10.38 -6.13
CA GLY A 220 -8.22 9.48 -5.41
C GLY A 220 -7.43 8.55 -6.33
N ALA A 221 -8.09 7.97 -7.33
CA ALA A 221 -7.43 7.10 -8.30
C ALA A 221 -6.36 7.85 -9.10
N VAL A 222 -6.69 9.02 -9.64
CA VAL A 222 -5.74 9.84 -10.43
C VAL A 222 -4.61 10.35 -9.56
N ALA A 223 -4.91 10.84 -8.35
CA ALA A 223 -3.91 11.32 -7.39
C ALA A 223 -2.96 10.19 -6.96
N GLY A 224 -3.50 9.01 -6.65
CA GLY A 224 -2.71 7.82 -6.33
C GLY A 224 -1.82 7.38 -7.49
N GLY A 225 -2.33 7.38 -8.71
CA GLY A 225 -1.57 7.07 -9.93
C GLY A 225 -0.42 8.05 -10.16
N PHE A 226 -0.66 9.34 -9.97
CA PHE A 226 0.34 10.40 -10.08
C PHE A 226 1.45 10.24 -9.02
N ALA A 227 1.06 10.08 -7.75
CA ALA A 227 2.00 9.84 -6.66
C ALA A 227 2.83 8.57 -6.89
N ALA A 228 2.18 7.48 -7.35
CA ALA A 228 2.84 6.23 -7.69
C ALA A 228 3.88 6.40 -8.80
N ALA A 229 3.56 7.15 -9.86
CA ALA A 229 4.49 7.39 -10.96
C ALA A 229 5.75 8.13 -10.48
N LEU A 230 5.58 9.20 -9.70
CA LEU A 230 6.70 10.01 -9.18
C LEU A 230 7.56 9.27 -8.15
N THR A 231 6.97 8.40 -7.33
CA THR A 231 7.69 7.62 -6.31
C THR A 231 8.21 6.27 -6.83
N THR A 232 8.01 5.95 -8.09
CA THR A 232 8.48 4.70 -8.70
C THR A 232 9.99 4.46 -8.52
N PRO A 233 10.90 5.46 -8.66
CA PRO A 233 12.32 5.24 -8.43
C PRO A 233 12.63 4.63 -7.06
N MET A 234 11.96 5.11 -6.01
CA MET A 234 12.15 4.61 -4.64
C MET A 234 11.58 3.20 -4.47
N ASP A 235 10.45 2.92 -5.12
CA ASP A 235 9.80 1.61 -5.11
C ASP A 235 10.65 0.54 -5.79
N VAL A 236 11.32 0.86 -6.90
CA VAL A 236 12.24 -0.07 -7.57
C VAL A 236 13.40 -0.44 -6.65
N ILE A 237 14.00 0.54 -5.96
CA ILE A 237 15.07 0.29 -4.98
C ILE A 237 14.55 -0.55 -3.80
N LYS A 238 13.36 -0.22 -3.26
CA LYS A 238 12.71 -1.02 -2.21
C LYS A 238 12.58 -2.48 -2.65
N THR A 239 11.99 -2.73 -3.81
CA THR A 239 11.79 -4.09 -4.34
C THR A 239 13.10 -4.82 -4.57
N MET A 240 14.12 -4.14 -5.10
CA MET A 240 15.47 -4.71 -5.28
C MET A 240 16.07 -5.14 -3.94
N LEU A 241 15.98 -4.33 -2.90
CA LEU A 241 16.49 -4.66 -1.56
C LEU A 241 15.71 -5.82 -0.92
N GLN A 242 14.40 -5.90 -1.10
CA GLN A 242 13.56 -6.99 -0.58
C GLN A 242 13.86 -8.33 -1.27
N THR A 243 14.19 -8.29 -2.55
CA THR A 243 14.42 -9.50 -3.37
C THR A 243 15.89 -9.88 -3.52
N ARG A 244 16.83 -9.10 -2.98
CA ARG A 244 18.28 -9.25 -3.18
C ARG A 244 18.82 -10.66 -2.92
N GLY A 245 18.38 -11.30 -1.84
CA GLY A 245 18.86 -12.62 -1.46
C GLY A 245 18.46 -13.74 -2.42
N SER A 246 17.45 -13.52 -3.25
CA SER A 246 17.03 -14.45 -4.31
C SER A 246 17.66 -14.11 -5.68
N ALA A 247 18.51 -13.08 -5.75
CA ALA A 247 19.16 -12.69 -6.98
C ALA A 247 20.22 -13.75 -7.38
N ALA A 248 20.31 -14.03 -8.68
CA ALA A 248 21.35 -14.91 -9.22
C ALA A 248 22.76 -14.30 -9.08
N ASP A 249 22.83 -12.98 -9.10
CA ASP A 249 24.07 -12.21 -9.10
C ASP A 249 24.57 -11.93 -7.68
N ALA A 250 25.85 -12.23 -7.42
CA ALA A 250 26.49 -12.03 -6.12
C ALA A 250 26.54 -10.56 -5.70
N GLU A 251 26.73 -9.63 -6.65
CA GLU A 251 26.79 -8.21 -6.35
C GLU A 251 25.44 -7.68 -5.86
N LEU A 252 24.33 -8.11 -6.47
CA LEU A 252 22.97 -7.78 -6.02
C LEU A 252 22.68 -8.30 -4.60
N ARG A 253 23.23 -9.47 -4.24
CA ARG A 253 23.03 -10.04 -2.89
C ARG A 253 23.70 -9.24 -1.79
N THR A 254 24.79 -8.53 -2.10
CA THR A 254 25.57 -7.77 -1.12
C THR A 254 25.12 -6.33 -0.94
N VAL A 255 24.18 -5.85 -1.78
CA VAL A 255 23.67 -4.47 -1.70
C VAL A 255 23.01 -4.22 -0.37
N ASN A 256 23.49 -3.21 0.35
CA ASN A 256 22.93 -2.76 1.61
C ASN A 256 22.58 -1.27 1.54
N GLY A 257 21.30 -0.98 1.73
CA GLY A 257 20.80 0.40 1.84
C GLY A 257 20.47 1.07 0.51
N PHE A 258 19.75 2.18 0.62
CA PHE A 258 19.16 2.91 -0.50
C PHE A 258 20.20 3.44 -1.49
N MET A 259 21.26 4.08 -0.99
CA MET A 259 22.27 4.73 -1.85
C MET A 259 23.09 3.72 -2.66
N ALA A 260 23.45 2.58 -2.04
CA ALA A 260 24.13 1.49 -2.74
C ALA A 260 23.24 0.92 -3.84
N GLY A 261 21.95 0.76 -3.55
CA GLY A 261 20.95 0.33 -4.52
C GLY A 261 20.81 1.29 -5.69
N CYS A 262 20.75 2.59 -5.45
CA CYS A 262 20.71 3.62 -6.50
C CYS A 262 21.94 3.54 -7.41
N ARG A 263 23.12 3.45 -6.81
CA ARG A 263 24.38 3.38 -7.57
C ARG A 263 24.42 2.14 -8.46
N LEU A 264 24.12 0.97 -7.90
CA LEU A 264 24.14 -0.28 -8.66
C LEU A 264 23.09 -0.27 -9.78
N LEU A 265 21.88 0.18 -9.52
CA LEU A 265 20.81 0.27 -10.52
C LEU A 265 21.21 1.21 -11.67
N TYR A 266 21.79 2.38 -11.34
CA TYR A 266 22.26 3.33 -12.34
C TYR A 266 23.39 2.76 -13.21
N GLN A 267 24.34 2.05 -12.60
CA GLN A 267 25.45 1.41 -13.33
C GLN A 267 24.99 0.31 -14.30
N ARG A 268 23.94 -0.45 -13.93
CA ARG A 268 23.47 -1.58 -14.73
C ARG A 268 22.44 -1.22 -15.79
N GLU A 269 21.51 -0.34 -15.46
CA GLU A 269 20.33 -0.08 -16.28
C GLU A 269 20.17 1.42 -16.63
N GLY A 270 21.05 2.28 -16.11
CA GLY A 270 20.99 3.72 -16.30
C GLY A 270 19.72 4.33 -15.69
N ALA A 271 19.39 5.55 -16.10
CA ALA A 271 18.21 6.28 -15.60
C ALA A 271 16.88 5.56 -15.90
N ARG A 272 16.79 4.80 -16.99
CA ARG A 272 15.57 4.06 -17.34
C ARG A 272 15.24 2.95 -16.35
N GLY A 273 16.22 2.39 -15.66
CA GLY A 273 16.05 1.37 -14.64
C GLY A 273 15.16 1.83 -13.48
N PHE A 274 15.25 3.09 -13.10
CA PHE A 274 14.46 3.68 -12.01
C PHE A 274 12.96 3.75 -12.28
N PHE A 275 12.56 3.72 -13.55
CA PHE A 275 11.15 3.76 -13.96
C PHE A 275 10.65 2.39 -14.44
N LYS A 276 11.40 1.33 -14.15
CA LYS A 276 10.96 -0.04 -14.40
C LYS A 276 9.68 -0.34 -13.62
N GLY A 277 8.65 -0.80 -14.33
CA GLY A 277 7.39 -1.14 -13.68
C GLY A 277 6.51 0.07 -13.29
N VAL A 278 6.77 1.28 -13.79
CA VAL A 278 5.87 2.42 -13.57
C VAL A 278 4.45 2.14 -14.08
N ARG A 279 4.32 1.52 -15.27
CA ARG A 279 3.01 1.19 -15.85
C ARG A 279 2.19 0.25 -14.97
N PRO A 280 2.70 -0.94 -14.55
CA PRO A 280 1.94 -1.81 -13.66
C PRO A 280 1.69 -1.15 -12.31
N ARG A 281 2.62 -0.31 -11.79
CA ARG A 281 2.42 0.38 -10.52
C ARG A 281 1.25 1.38 -10.59
N VAL A 282 1.17 2.20 -11.63
CA VAL A 282 0.06 3.13 -11.84
C VAL A 282 -1.25 2.35 -12.03
N LEU A 283 -1.23 1.30 -12.88
CA LEU A 283 -2.40 0.44 -13.12
C LEU A 283 -2.86 -0.32 -11.88
N THR A 284 -1.98 -0.58 -10.92
CA THR A 284 -2.35 -1.17 -9.64
C THR A 284 -2.97 -0.13 -8.72
N THR A 285 -2.34 1.03 -8.57
CA THR A 285 -2.74 2.03 -7.59
C THR A 285 -4.10 2.65 -7.90
N MET A 286 -4.41 2.91 -9.17
CA MET A 286 -5.67 3.54 -9.56
C MET A 286 -6.92 2.68 -9.20
N PRO A 287 -7.02 1.40 -9.65
CA PRO A 287 -8.16 0.56 -9.27
C PRO A 287 -8.14 0.17 -7.79
N SER A 288 -6.96 0.03 -7.19
CA SER A 288 -6.77 -0.28 -5.77
C SER A 288 -7.53 0.69 -4.89
N THR A 289 -7.30 1.99 -5.08
CA THR A 289 -8.02 3.03 -4.35
C THR A 289 -9.53 2.95 -4.56
N ALA A 290 -9.99 2.73 -5.79
CA ALA A 290 -11.42 2.61 -6.09
C ALA A 290 -12.05 1.39 -5.41
N ILE A 291 -11.40 0.23 -5.44
CA ILE A 291 -11.87 -1.00 -4.79
C ILE A 291 -11.92 -0.83 -3.27
N CYS A 292 -10.88 -0.24 -2.68
CA CYS A 292 -10.80 0.00 -1.25
C CYS A 292 -11.98 0.88 -0.77
N TRP A 293 -12.19 2.01 -1.44
CA TRP A 293 -13.32 2.91 -1.13
C TRP A 293 -14.67 2.24 -1.33
N SER A 294 -14.87 1.55 -2.45
CA SER A 294 -16.14 0.86 -2.73
C SER A 294 -16.44 -0.23 -1.70
N ALA A 295 -15.44 -1.02 -1.33
CA ALA A 295 -15.59 -2.08 -0.32
C ALA A 295 -15.83 -1.50 1.08
N TYR A 296 -15.16 -0.41 1.42
CA TYR A 296 -15.38 0.30 2.68
C TYR A 296 -16.81 0.85 2.78
N GLU A 297 -17.29 1.57 1.76
CA GLU A 297 -18.65 2.14 1.72
C GLU A 297 -19.72 1.03 1.73
N ALA A 298 -19.52 -0.06 1.00
CA ALA A 298 -20.44 -1.21 1.03
C ALA A 298 -20.50 -1.84 2.43
N SER A 299 -19.37 -1.99 3.10
CA SER A 299 -19.31 -2.53 4.47
C SER A 299 -19.98 -1.59 5.48
N LYS A 300 -19.74 -0.30 5.35
CA LYS A 300 -20.37 0.74 6.18
C LYS A 300 -21.88 0.72 6.02
N ALA A 301 -22.39 0.70 4.79
CA ALA A 301 -23.81 0.61 4.50
C ALA A 301 -24.46 -0.66 5.10
N TYR A 302 -23.77 -1.80 5.00
CA TYR A 302 -24.23 -3.06 5.59
C TYR A 302 -24.38 -2.96 7.12
N PHE A 303 -23.40 -2.42 7.82
CA PHE A 303 -23.45 -2.29 9.28
C PHE A 303 -24.50 -1.28 9.73
N ILE A 304 -24.65 -0.14 9.04
CA ILE A 304 -25.70 0.85 9.34
C ILE A 304 -27.06 0.21 9.23
N HIS A 305 -27.35 -0.46 8.10
CA HIS A 305 -28.64 -1.13 7.91
C HIS A 305 -28.93 -2.25 8.93
N ARG A 306 -27.89 -2.94 9.40
CA ARG A 306 -28.02 -3.94 10.46
C ARG A 306 -28.32 -3.30 11.82
N ASN A 307 -27.67 -2.19 12.15
CA ASN A 307 -27.87 -1.48 13.40
C ASN A 307 -29.29 -0.86 13.47
N ASP A 308 -29.78 -0.31 12.36
CA ASP A 308 -31.16 0.24 12.26
C ASP A 308 -32.24 -0.83 12.45
N LYS A 309 -31.95 -2.10 12.10
CA LYS A 309 -32.88 -3.22 12.33
C LYS A 309 -32.83 -3.77 13.75
N SER A 310 -31.82 -3.42 14.52
CA SER A 310 -31.62 -3.91 15.90
C SER A 310 -32.02 -2.87 16.95
N SER A 311 -32.32 -1.64 16.55
CA SER A 311 -32.92 -0.56 17.34
C SER A 311 -34.43 -0.54 17.17
#